data_d1c516dd7cfc58a68fd6207f827e3e30
#
_entry.id   d1c516dd7cfc58a68fd6207f827e3e30
#
_cell.length_a   1.000
_cell.length_b   1.000
_cell.length_c   1.000
_cell.angle_alpha   90.00
_cell.angle_beta   90.00
_cell.angle_gamma   90.00
#
_symmetry.space_group_name_H-M   'P 1'
#
loop_
_entity.id
_entity.type
_entity.pdbx_description
1 polymer ?
#
loop_
_entity_poly.entity_id
_entity_poly.type
_entity_poly.pdbx_seq_one_letter_code
_entity_poly.pdbx_strand_id
1 'polypeptide(L)'
;MSDHYDNNNWFSGSGLSCDFSLLFSSVLLCSRKEEEEEEQLRQFRRKMVTRTTVDLRSDTVTKPTESMRAAMANAEVDDDVLTYDPTAFRLEAEMAKITGKEAALFVPSGTMGNLISVLVHCDVRGSEIILGDNSHIHIYENGGISTIGGVHPRTVKNNPDGTMDIDLIEAAIRDPRGELVYPTTRLICLENSQANCGGRCLSVEYTDRVGEIAKKHGLKLHIDGARIFNASVALGVPVHRLVEAADSVSVCLSKGLGAPVGSVIVGSKSFINKARRLRKTLGGGMRQVGILCAAALVALQENVAKLEADHKKAKMFAEGLNQIKGLKVDVNTVETNIVYFDIVEGSKIKAETLRKNLEEHGVLLMPESSSRIRIVLHHQISTSDVQYTLSCIQQALTGVQVENGI
;
A
#
# COMPACT_ATOMS: atom_id res chain seq x y z
N MET A 1 -52.62 22.28 -50.20
CA MET A 1 -53.58 22.99 -49.38
C MET A 1 -52.71 23.76 -48.39
N SER A 2 -52.15 24.93 -48.70
CA SER A 2 -52.77 26.28 -48.80
C SER A 2 -53.46 26.58 -47.45
N ASP A 3 -53.14 27.56 -46.69
CA ASP A 3 -52.94 28.98 -46.90
C ASP A 3 -52.39 29.60 -45.60
N HIS A 4 -51.46 30.50 -45.65
CA HIS A 4 -51.59 31.97 -45.74
C HIS A 4 -52.33 32.64 -44.61
N TYR A 5 -51.67 33.55 -43.91
CA TYR A 5 -51.78 35.01 -43.78
C TYR A 5 -51.16 35.44 -42.46
N ASP A 6 -50.38 36.34 -42.37
CA ASP A 6 -50.05 37.71 -42.74
C ASP A 6 -50.02 38.63 -41.51
N ASN A 7 -48.91 39.32 -41.42
CA ASN A 7 -48.58 40.71 -41.06
C ASN A 7 -49.28 41.48 -39.93
N ASN A 8 -48.42 42.11 -39.18
CA ASN A 8 -48.26 43.56 -38.95
C ASN A 8 -48.31 44.05 -37.49
N ASN A 9 -47.17 44.64 -37.14
CA ASN A 9 -46.99 45.93 -36.43
C ASN A 9 -47.67 46.16 -35.06
N TRP A 10 -46.82 46.46 -34.06
CA TRP A 10 -46.79 47.81 -33.49
C TRP A 10 -45.45 48.04 -32.78
N PHE A 11 -44.74 49.07 -33.25
CA PHE A 11 -43.63 49.75 -32.53
C PHE A 11 -44.23 50.59 -31.39
N SER A 12 -43.58 50.54 -30.21
CA SER A 12 -43.37 51.75 -29.38
C SER A 12 -42.23 51.49 -28.41
N GLY A 13 -41.23 52.34 -28.45
CA GLY A 13 -39.94 52.23 -27.77
C GLY A 13 -40.04 52.60 -26.30
N SER A 14 -39.05 52.08 -25.60
CA SER A 14 -38.42 52.74 -24.50
C SER A 14 -36.97 52.28 -24.47
N GLY A 15 -36.05 53.20 -24.75
CA GLY A 15 -34.62 52.98 -24.80
C GLY A 15 -34.11 52.64 -23.39
N LEU A 16 -33.53 51.44 -23.29
CA LEU A 16 -32.59 51.10 -22.24
C LEU A 16 -31.22 51.08 -22.93
N SER A 17 -30.45 52.17 -22.79
CA SER A 17 -29.04 52.16 -23.09
C SER A 17 -28.36 51.24 -22.09
N CYS A 18 -28.17 49.99 -22.46
CA CYS A 18 -27.26 49.13 -21.74
C CYS A 18 -25.85 49.68 -21.87
N ASP A 19 -25.31 50.11 -20.75
CA ASP A 19 -23.96 50.63 -20.64
C ASP A 19 -22.95 49.48 -20.86
N PHE A 20 -22.59 49.29 -22.13
CA PHE A 20 -21.62 48.27 -22.58
C PHE A 20 -20.22 48.42 -21.92
N SER A 21 -19.94 49.60 -21.33
CA SER A 21 -18.68 49.91 -20.69
C SER A 21 -18.51 49.16 -19.36
N LEU A 22 -19.61 48.94 -18.61
CA LEU A 22 -19.59 48.21 -17.34
C LEU A 22 -19.45 46.70 -17.53
N LEU A 23 -20.02 46.14 -18.61
CA LEU A 23 -19.87 44.74 -18.96
C LEU A 23 -18.45 44.42 -19.45
N PHE A 24 -17.84 45.32 -20.24
CA PHE A 24 -16.44 45.14 -20.67
C PHE A 24 -15.45 45.26 -19.50
N SER A 25 -15.70 46.15 -18.54
CA SER A 25 -14.84 46.29 -17.35
C SER A 25 -14.94 45.07 -16.42
N SER A 26 -16.12 44.46 -16.26
CA SER A 26 -16.27 43.25 -15.42
C SER A 26 -15.68 42.02 -16.07
N VAL A 27 -15.75 41.86 -17.39
CA VAL A 27 -15.11 40.74 -18.13
C VAL A 27 -13.58 40.89 -18.08
N LEU A 28 -13.04 42.10 -18.26
CA LEU A 28 -11.58 42.35 -18.13
C LEU A 28 -11.05 42.14 -16.71
N LEU A 29 -11.86 42.44 -15.68
CA LEU A 29 -11.48 42.19 -14.29
C LEU A 29 -11.54 40.70 -13.94
N CYS A 30 -12.47 39.93 -14.54
CA CYS A 30 -12.55 38.48 -14.38
C CYS A 30 -11.36 37.80 -15.06
N SER A 31 -11.02 38.19 -16.29
CA SER A 31 -9.87 37.61 -17.01
C SER A 31 -8.52 37.92 -16.34
N ARG A 32 -8.36 39.12 -15.75
CA ARG A 32 -7.15 39.46 -14.98
C ARG A 32 -7.01 38.61 -13.70
N LYS A 33 -8.11 38.36 -12.99
CA LYS A 33 -8.08 37.47 -11.83
C LYS A 33 -7.74 36.04 -12.18
N GLU A 34 -8.29 35.54 -13.26
CA GLU A 34 -7.98 34.20 -13.77
C GLU A 34 -6.51 34.09 -14.22
N GLU A 35 -5.96 35.14 -14.87
CA GLU A 35 -4.53 35.18 -15.24
C GLU A 35 -3.63 35.27 -14.00
N GLU A 36 -3.99 36.04 -12.97
CA GLU A 36 -3.24 36.13 -11.71
C GLU A 36 -3.30 34.82 -10.94
N GLU A 37 -4.45 34.12 -10.90
CA GLU A 37 -4.59 32.78 -10.29
C GLU A 37 -3.78 31.73 -11.06
N GLU A 38 -3.82 31.74 -12.39
CA GLU A 38 -3.00 30.82 -13.20
C GLU A 38 -1.50 31.09 -13.03
N GLU A 39 -1.05 32.35 -12.96
CA GLU A 39 0.34 32.66 -12.73
C GLU A 39 0.79 32.31 -11.31
N GLN A 40 -0.07 32.47 -10.30
CA GLN A 40 0.19 31.98 -8.95
C GLN A 40 0.27 30.43 -8.92
N LEU A 41 -0.61 29.75 -9.65
CA LEU A 41 -0.54 28.30 -9.82
C LEU A 41 0.73 27.86 -10.56
N ARG A 42 1.15 28.59 -11.60
CA ARG A 42 2.40 28.34 -12.34
C ARG A 42 3.62 28.59 -11.45
N GLN A 43 3.63 29.66 -10.66
CA GLN A 43 4.70 29.94 -9.71
C GLN A 43 4.74 28.89 -8.58
N PHE A 44 3.57 28.47 -8.08
CA PHE A 44 3.46 27.38 -7.12
C PHE A 44 3.97 26.05 -7.71
N ARG A 45 3.56 25.71 -8.95
CA ARG A 45 4.08 24.54 -9.68
C ARG A 45 5.59 24.65 -9.96
N ARG A 46 6.12 25.83 -10.32
CA ARG A 46 7.58 26.05 -10.50
C ARG A 46 8.32 25.89 -9.18
N LYS A 47 7.81 26.39 -8.06
CA LYS A 47 8.38 26.18 -6.72
C LYS A 47 8.36 24.70 -6.32
N MET A 48 7.33 23.95 -6.71
CA MET A 48 7.24 22.51 -6.48
C MET A 48 8.25 21.71 -7.32
N VAL A 49 8.55 22.14 -8.54
CA VAL A 49 9.51 21.45 -9.45
C VAL A 49 10.97 21.66 -9.03
N THR A 50 11.29 22.66 -8.23
CA THR A 50 12.67 22.96 -7.80
C THR A 50 13.03 22.40 -6.41
N ARG A 51 12.06 21.85 -5.64
CA ARG A 51 12.34 21.15 -4.38
C ARG A 51 12.20 19.66 -4.57
N THR A 52 13.27 18.94 -4.35
CA THR A 52 13.23 17.47 -4.21
C THR A 52 12.29 17.13 -3.04
N THR A 53 11.13 16.54 -3.35
CA THR A 53 10.15 16.16 -2.32
C THR A 53 10.64 14.88 -1.63
N VAL A 54 10.79 14.93 -0.31
CA VAL A 54 11.07 13.74 0.53
C VAL A 54 9.74 13.13 0.94
N ASP A 55 9.32 12.08 0.26
CA ASP A 55 8.02 11.44 0.49
C ASP A 55 8.17 10.19 1.36
N LEU A 56 7.84 10.33 2.64
CA LEU A 56 7.94 9.28 3.66
C LEU A 56 6.58 8.68 4.05
N ARG A 57 5.53 8.96 3.29
CA ARG A 57 4.17 8.48 3.59
C ARG A 57 4.04 6.97 3.48
N SER A 58 4.67 6.36 2.47
CA SER A 58 4.63 4.93 2.22
C SER A 58 5.70 4.52 1.20
N ASP A 59 6.11 3.26 1.23
CA ASP A 59 6.92 2.64 0.16
C ASP A 59 6.13 2.41 -1.14
N THR A 60 4.83 2.70 -1.15
CA THR A 60 3.96 2.68 -2.34
C THR A 60 4.06 3.94 -3.19
N VAL A 61 4.76 4.98 -2.73
CA VAL A 61 4.90 6.27 -3.45
C VAL A 61 6.08 6.28 -4.44
N THR A 62 6.90 5.24 -4.43
CA THR A 62 8.06 5.10 -5.31
C THR A 62 7.68 5.20 -6.78
N LYS A 63 8.58 5.80 -7.57
CA LYS A 63 8.42 5.88 -9.02
C LYS A 63 9.24 4.78 -9.69
N PRO A 64 8.76 4.21 -10.82
CA PRO A 64 9.55 3.23 -11.55
C PRO A 64 10.89 3.82 -12.01
N THR A 65 11.96 3.04 -11.84
CA THR A 65 13.31 3.41 -12.27
C THR A 65 13.42 3.47 -13.80
N GLU A 66 14.53 4.04 -14.32
CA GLU A 66 14.75 4.05 -15.77
C GLU A 66 14.91 2.62 -16.33
N SER A 67 15.54 1.71 -15.58
CA SER A 67 15.62 0.30 -15.98
C SER A 67 14.25 -0.37 -16.04
N MET A 68 13.35 -0.07 -15.07
CA MET A 68 11.97 -0.54 -15.13
C MET A 68 11.21 0.03 -16.33
N ARG A 69 11.35 1.34 -16.62
CA ARG A 69 10.71 1.99 -17.78
C ARG A 69 11.19 1.40 -19.09
N ALA A 70 12.49 1.16 -19.23
CA ALA A 70 13.07 0.51 -20.40
C ALA A 70 12.57 -0.92 -20.54
N ALA A 71 12.50 -1.69 -19.47
CA ALA A 71 11.96 -3.04 -19.48
C ALA A 71 10.48 -3.08 -19.87
N MET A 72 9.67 -2.15 -19.37
CA MET A 72 8.26 -2.01 -19.75
C MET A 72 8.10 -1.70 -21.25
N ALA A 73 8.92 -0.78 -21.78
CA ALA A 73 8.87 -0.38 -23.19
C ALA A 73 9.27 -1.51 -24.17
N ASN A 74 10.13 -2.41 -23.73
CA ASN A 74 10.67 -3.51 -24.54
C ASN A 74 10.12 -4.88 -24.13
N ALA A 75 9.04 -4.92 -23.31
CA ALA A 75 8.47 -6.17 -22.84
C ALA A 75 7.91 -6.99 -24.01
N GLU A 76 8.28 -8.26 -24.07
CA GLU A 76 7.61 -9.24 -24.92
C GLU A 76 6.26 -9.60 -24.31
N VAL A 77 5.18 -9.41 -25.05
CA VAL A 77 3.82 -9.51 -24.53
C VAL A 77 2.90 -10.32 -25.44
N ASP A 78 1.89 -10.93 -24.81
CA ASP A 78 0.76 -11.58 -25.45
C ASP A 78 -0.45 -11.56 -24.49
N ASP A 79 -1.53 -12.26 -24.82
CA ASP A 79 -2.75 -12.29 -24.02
C ASP A 79 -2.61 -13.22 -22.78
N ASP A 80 -2.48 -12.62 -21.59
CA ASP A 80 -2.40 -13.37 -20.32
C ASP A 80 -3.72 -14.08 -19.97
N VAL A 81 -4.88 -13.58 -20.42
CA VAL A 81 -6.16 -14.27 -20.20
C VAL A 81 -6.21 -15.59 -20.96
N LEU A 82 -5.56 -15.63 -22.11
CA LEU A 82 -5.38 -16.86 -22.92
C LEU A 82 -4.15 -17.67 -22.47
N THR A 83 -3.41 -17.19 -21.47
CA THR A 83 -2.19 -17.81 -20.93
C THR A 83 -1.03 -17.88 -21.95
N TYR A 84 -0.79 -16.78 -22.69
CA TYR A 84 0.29 -16.70 -23.68
C TYR A 84 1.33 -15.63 -23.40
N ASP A 85 1.11 -14.70 -22.43
CA ASP A 85 2.06 -13.62 -22.12
C ASP A 85 3.38 -14.18 -21.56
N PRO A 86 4.50 -14.12 -22.34
CA PRO A 86 5.73 -14.76 -21.94
C PRO A 86 6.42 -14.06 -20.78
N THR A 87 6.23 -12.75 -20.62
CA THR A 87 6.83 -11.99 -19.52
C THR A 87 6.08 -12.23 -18.21
N ALA A 88 4.74 -12.39 -18.26
CA ALA A 88 3.96 -12.81 -17.10
C ALA A 88 4.39 -14.21 -16.63
N PHE A 89 4.57 -15.15 -17.55
CA PHE A 89 5.10 -16.48 -17.23
C PHE A 89 6.46 -16.46 -16.55
N ARG A 90 7.38 -15.63 -17.05
CA ARG A 90 8.71 -15.50 -16.44
C ARG A 90 8.62 -14.99 -15.00
N LEU A 91 7.76 -13.98 -14.74
CA LEU A 91 7.55 -13.46 -13.40
C LEU A 91 6.90 -14.53 -12.48
N GLU A 92 5.85 -15.20 -12.94
CA GLU A 92 5.16 -16.24 -12.17
C GLU A 92 6.12 -17.39 -11.84
N ALA A 93 6.92 -17.84 -12.79
CA ALA A 93 7.93 -18.90 -12.59
C ALA A 93 9.01 -18.49 -11.57
N GLU A 94 9.53 -17.26 -11.68
CA GLU A 94 10.54 -16.74 -10.74
C GLU A 94 9.99 -16.61 -9.33
N MET A 95 8.76 -16.12 -9.17
CA MET A 95 8.11 -16.01 -7.86
C MET A 95 7.80 -17.37 -7.23
N ALA A 96 7.37 -18.35 -8.03
CA ALA A 96 7.18 -19.72 -7.56
C ALA A 96 8.51 -20.30 -7.04
N LYS A 97 9.61 -20.10 -7.78
CA LYS A 97 10.96 -20.54 -7.39
C LYS A 97 11.43 -19.84 -6.10
N ILE A 98 11.33 -18.50 -6.01
CA ILE A 98 11.77 -17.72 -4.82
C ILE A 98 11.02 -18.16 -3.58
N THR A 99 9.74 -18.46 -3.70
CA THR A 99 8.87 -18.84 -2.56
C THR A 99 8.84 -20.34 -2.29
N GLY A 100 9.46 -21.15 -3.15
CA GLY A 100 9.42 -22.62 -3.04
C GLY A 100 8.01 -23.23 -3.24
N LYS A 101 7.08 -22.49 -3.86
CA LYS A 101 5.73 -22.95 -4.15
C LYS A 101 5.63 -23.52 -5.57
N GLU A 102 4.60 -24.33 -5.83
CA GLU A 102 4.44 -25.04 -7.10
C GLU A 102 4.09 -24.11 -8.28
N ALA A 103 3.38 -23.03 -8.00
CA ALA A 103 2.89 -22.10 -9.02
C ALA A 103 2.64 -20.70 -8.44
N ALA A 104 2.51 -19.73 -9.34
CA ALA A 104 2.23 -18.34 -9.01
C ALA A 104 1.21 -17.74 -9.98
N LEU A 105 0.61 -16.61 -9.60
CA LEU A 105 -0.31 -15.84 -10.42
C LEU A 105 -0.12 -14.35 -10.16
N PHE A 106 0.17 -13.57 -11.20
CA PHE A 106 0.18 -12.11 -11.12
C PHE A 106 -1.25 -11.56 -10.95
N VAL A 107 -1.40 -10.61 -10.04
CA VAL A 107 -2.67 -9.93 -9.74
C VAL A 107 -2.44 -8.41 -9.66
N PRO A 108 -3.45 -7.58 -9.98
CA PRO A 108 -3.33 -6.12 -9.99
C PRO A 108 -2.89 -5.49 -8.66
N SER A 109 -3.27 -6.08 -7.52
CA SER A 109 -3.00 -5.54 -6.20
C SER A 109 -2.93 -6.64 -5.13
N GLY A 110 -2.30 -6.32 -3.98
CA GLY A 110 -2.29 -7.20 -2.81
C GLY A 110 -3.70 -7.45 -2.26
N THR A 111 -4.55 -6.44 -2.23
CA THR A 111 -5.96 -6.57 -1.84
C THR A 111 -6.69 -7.62 -2.67
N MET A 112 -6.52 -7.61 -4.00
CA MET A 112 -7.09 -8.66 -4.85
C MET A 112 -6.43 -10.02 -4.57
N GLY A 113 -5.13 -10.05 -4.33
CA GLY A 113 -4.39 -11.27 -4.00
C GLY A 113 -4.91 -11.93 -2.72
N ASN A 114 -5.07 -11.16 -1.65
CA ASN A 114 -5.64 -11.63 -0.38
C ASN A 114 -7.08 -12.09 -0.55
N LEU A 115 -7.93 -11.28 -1.21
CA LEU A 115 -9.32 -11.64 -1.46
C LEU A 115 -9.44 -12.96 -2.23
N ILE A 116 -8.70 -13.13 -3.33
CA ILE A 116 -8.68 -14.37 -4.12
C ILE A 116 -8.22 -15.54 -3.24
N SER A 117 -7.17 -15.37 -2.44
CA SER A 117 -6.64 -16.43 -1.57
C SER A 117 -7.67 -16.89 -0.55
N VAL A 118 -8.34 -15.94 0.11
CA VAL A 118 -9.44 -16.24 1.04
C VAL A 118 -10.58 -16.97 0.32
N LEU A 119 -11.00 -16.49 -0.85
CA LEU A 119 -12.09 -17.11 -1.63
C LEU A 119 -11.76 -18.52 -2.10
N VAL A 120 -10.50 -18.81 -2.45
CA VAL A 120 -10.09 -20.19 -2.85
C VAL A 120 -10.12 -21.15 -1.66
N HIS A 121 -9.68 -20.71 -0.48
CA HIS A 121 -9.65 -21.54 0.73
C HIS A 121 -11.02 -21.64 1.42
N CYS A 122 -11.88 -20.66 1.21
CA CYS A 122 -13.21 -20.54 1.81
C CYS A 122 -14.31 -20.65 0.73
N ASP A 123 -14.23 -21.68 -0.13
CA ASP A 123 -15.12 -21.86 -1.28
C ASP A 123 -16.52 -22.42 -0.92
N VAL A 124 -16.82 -22.55 0.35
CA VAL A 124 -18.12 -23.01 0.87
C VAL A 124 -18.78 -21.93 1.70
N ARG A 125 -20.08 -21.70 1.51
CA ARG A 125 -20.87 -20.77 2.32
C ARG A 125 -20.82 -21.15 3.80
N GLY A 126 -20.78 -20.13 4.68
CA GLY A 126 -20.60 -20.32 6.12
C GLY A 126 -19.15 -20.56 6.54
N SER A 127 -18.18 -20.28 5.68
CA SER A 127 -16.76 -20.30 6.04
C SER A 127 -16.38 -19.14 6.94
N GLU A 128 -15.46 -19.41 7.86
CA GLU A 128 -14.85 -18.46 8.78
C GLU A 128 -13.33 -18.47 8.62
N ILE A 129 -12.68 -17.30 8.77
CA ILE A 129 -11.23 -17.18 8.86
C ILE A 129 -10.83 -16.61 10.21
N ILE A 130 -9.66 -17.03 10.71
CA ILE A 130 -8.99 -16.43 11.88
C ILE A 130 -7.88 -15.51 11.37
N LEU A 131 -7.82 -14.27 11.89
CA LEU A 131 -6.82 -13.28 11.52
C LEU A 131 -6.58 -12.29 12.66
N GLY A 132 -5.47 -11.55 12.58
CA GLY A 132 -5.17 -10.50 13.56
C GLY A 132 -6.12 -9.31 13.44
N ASP A 133 -6.48 -8.70 14.58
CA ASP A 133 -7.33 -7.52 14.64
C ASP A 133 -6.66 -6.27 14.00
N ASN A 134 -5.32 -6.26 13.89
CA ASN A 134 -4.52 -5.25 13.20
C ASN A 134 -4.06 -5.66 11.80
N SER A 135 -4.55 -6.77 11.24
CA SER A 135 -4.16 -7.22 9.91
C SER A 135 -4.74 -6.34 8.80
N HIS A 136 -3.99 -6.19 7.71
CA HIS A 136 -4.40 -5.43 6.53
C HIS A 136 -5.71 -5.95 5.94
N ILE A 137 -5.88 -7.27 5.86
CA ILE A 137 -7.10 -7.93 5.37
C ILE A 137 -8.34 -7.48 6.15
N HIS A 138 -8.18 -7.29 7.49
CA HIS A 138 -9.29 -6.89 8.35
C HIS A 138 -9.61 -5.41 8.23
N ILE A 139 -8.59 -4.54 8.20
CA ILE A 139 -8.77 -3.09 8.40
C ILE A 139 -8.88 -2.34 7.05
N TYR A 140 -8.03 -2.65 6.06
CA TYR A 140 -7.80 -1.78 4.90
C TYR A 140 -8.33 -2.31 3.56
N GLU A 141 -8.98 -3.48 3.54
CA GLU A 141 -9.50 -4.08 2.30
C GLU A 141 -11.02 -3.92 2.15
N ASN A 142 -11.57 -2.88 2.77
CA ASN A 142 -12.99 -2.49 2.67
C ASN A 142 -13.96 -3.65 2.97
N GLY A 143 -13.57 -4.56 3.88
CA GLY A 143 -14.38 -5.72 4.24
C GLY A 143 -14.64 -6.69 3.07
N GLY A 144 -13.75 -6.70 2.06
CA GLY A 144 -13.92 -7.45 0.81
C GLY A 144 -14.18 -8.94 1.01
N ILE A 145 -13.53 -9.57 2.00
CA ILE A 145 -13.76 -10.99 2.33
C ILE A 145 -15.20 -11.27 2.76
N SER A 146 -15.86 -10.32 3.40
CA SER A 146 -17.26 -10.44 3.82
C SER A 146 -18.22 -9.99 2.73
N THR A 147 -18.00 -8.81 2.13
CA THR A 147 -18.93 -8.20 1.16
C THR A 147 -18.95 -8.94 -0.19
N ILE A 148 -17.80 -9.45 -0.64
CA ILE A 148 -17.66 -10.19 -1.90
C ILE A 148 -17.59 -11.69 -1.64
N GLY A 149 -16.79 -12.11 -0.64
CA GLY A 149 -16.55 -13.52 -0.33
C GLY A 149 -17.66 -14.19 0.48
N GLY A 150 -18.43 -13.43 1.24
CA GLY A 150 -19.38 -13.99 2.20
C GLY A 150 -18.69 -14.80 3.31
N VAL A 151 -17.43 -14.45 3.63
CA VAL A 151 -16.61 -15.13 4.63
C VAL A 151 -16.63 -14.35 5.93
N HIS A 152 -16.84 -15.07 7.05
CA HIS A 152 -16.88 -14.47 8.37
C HIS A 152 -15.46 -14.26 8.93
N PRO A 153 -15.05 -13.02 9.28
CA PRO A 153 -13.79 -12.79 9.97
C PRO A 153 -13.95 -12.99 11.48
N ARG A 154 -13.05 -13.76 12.07
CA ARG A 154 -12.88 -13.90 13.50
C ARG A 154 -11.51 -13.39 13.91
N THR A 155 -11.47 -12.27 14.61
CA THR A 155 -10.22 -11.62 14.98
C THR A 155 -9.64 -12.21 16.27
N VAL A 156 -8.32 -12.34 16.29
CA VAL A 156 -7.48 -12.55 17.47
C VAL A 156 -6.60 -11.30 17.63
N LYS A 157 -6.41 -10.85 18.86
CA LYS A 157 -5.61 -9.64 19.12
C LYS A 157 -4.16 -9.82 18.69
N ASN A 158 -3.64 -8.86 17.96
CA ASN A 158 -2.20 -8.79 17.68
C ASN A 158 -1.44 -8.28 18.90
N ASN A 159 -0.35 -8.95 19.23
CA ASN A 159 0.65 -8.47 20.16
C ASN A 159 1.49 -7.33 19.53
N PRO A 160 2.20 -6.52 20.32
CA PRO A 160 3.06 -5.44 19.80
C PRO A 160 4.16 -5.91 18.85
N ASP A 161 4.55 -7.18 18.91
CA ASP A 161 5.53 -7.81 18.00
C ASP A 161 4.92 -8.35 16.69
N GLY A 162 3.63 -8.13 16.47
CA GLY A 162 2.91 -8.57 15.28
C GLY A 162 2.34 -9.99 15.36
N THR A 163 2.71 -10.77 16.37
CA THR A 163 2.15 -12.12 16.57
C THR A 163 0.71 -12.07 17.06
N MET A 164 0.00 -13.17 16.93
CA MET A 164 -1.20 -13.49 17.71
C MET A 164 -0.83 -14.56 18.73
N ASP A 165 -1.45 -14.52 19.90
CA ASP A 165 -1.25 -15.58 20.89
C ASP A 165 -1.71 -16.94 20.31
N ILE A 166 -0.81 -17.92 20.38
CA ILE A 166 -1.01 -19.24 19.75
C ILE A 166 -2.17 -19.99 20.40
N ASP A 167 -2.32 -19.90 21.72
CA ASP A 167 -3.41 -20.56 22.44
C ASP A 167 -4.75 -19.90 22.11
N LEU A 168 -4.76 -18.57 21.90
CA LEU A 168 -5.95 -17.85 21.46
C LEU A 168 -6.31 -18.17 19.99
N ILE A 169 -5.32 -18.39 19.11
CA ILE A 169 -5.59 -18.88 17.75
C ILE A 169 -6.28 -20.23 17.82
N GLU A 170 -5.73 -21.19 18.58
CA GLU A 170 -6.27 -22.54 18.69
C GLU A 170 -7.67 -22.54 19.35
N ALA A 171 -7.88 -21.76 20.40
CA ALA A 171 -9.17 -21.59 21.06
C ALA A 171 -10.23 -20.90 20.16
N ALA A 172 -9.79 -20.12 19.16
CA ALA A 172 -10.69 -19.51 18.19
C ALA A 172 -11.23 -20.52 17.15
N ILE A 173 -10.60 -21.67 16.96
CA ILE A 173 -11.01 -22.68 15.98
C ILE A 173 -12.33 -23.32 16.42
N ARG A 174 -13.30 -23.34 15.53
CA ARG A 174 -14.60 -23.99 15.77
C ARG A 174 -14.57 -25.42 15.27
N ASP A 175 -15.10 -26.34 16.09
CA ASP A 175 -15.26 -27.75 15.68
C ASP A 175 -16.28 -27.84 14.52
N PRO A 176 -15.92 -28.35 13.35
CA PRO A 176 -16.84 -28.49 12.21
C PRO A 176 -17.98 -29.48 12.46
N ARG A 177 -17.84 -30.31 13.50
CA ARG A 177 -18.89 -31.24 13.96
C ARG A 177 -19.78 -30.59 15.03
N GLY A 178 -19.51 -29.37 15.38
CA GLY A 178 -20.15 -28.65 16.44
C GLY A 178 -21.55 -28.16 16.11
N GLU A 179 -22.02 -27.21 16.89
CA GLU A 179 -23.39 -26.71 16.83
C GLU A 179 -23.70 -26.03 15.48
N LEU A 180 -24.92 -26.31 14.98
CA LEU A 180 -25.47 -25.73 13.75
C LEU A 180 -25.38 -24.19 13.66
N VAL A 181 -25.25 -23.53 14.81
CA VAL A 181 -25.30 -22.06 14.96
C VAL A 181 -23.98 -21.35 14.61
N TYR A 182 -22.88 -22.09 14.44
CA TYR A 182 -21.57 -21.47 14.19
C TYR A 182 -21.09 -21.64 12.74
N PRO A 183 -20.37 -20.65 12.20
CA PRO A 183 -19.64 -20.83 10.93
C PRO A 183 -18.51 -21.86 11.12
N THR A 184 -18.01 -22.41 10.01
CA THR A 184 -16.90 -23.36 10.01
C THR A 184 -15.60 -22.66 9.78
N THR A 185 -14.64 -22.74 10.71
CA THR A 185 -13.29 -22.22 10.52
C THR A 185 -12.59 -23.03 9.43
N ARG A 186 -11.95 -22.36 8.44
CA ARG A 186 -11.27 -22.99 7.30
C ARG A 186 -9.87 -22.47 7.06
N LEU A 187 -9.56 -21.25 7.51
CA LEU A 187 -8.32 -20.57 7.17
C LEU A 187 -7.81 -19.78 8.37
N ILE A 188 -6.49 -19.80 8.57
CA ILE A 188 -5.77 -18.87 9.41
C ILE A 188 -4.98 -17.92 8.50
N CYS A 189 -5.03 -16.62 8.76
CA CYS A 189 -4.27 -15.61 8.01
C CYS A 189 -3.25 -14.93 8.93
N LEU A 190 -1.98 -14.92 8.52
CA LEU A 190 -0.90 -14.16 9.13
C LEU A 190 -0.51 -12.99 8.21
N GLU A 191 0.21 -11.99 8.75
CA GLU A 191 0.80 -10.90 7.98
C GLU A 191 2.29 -10.78 8.32
N ASN A 192 3.18 -10.85 7.31
CA ASN A 192 4.64 -10.74 7.49
C ASN A 192 5.31 -9.91 6.35
N SER A 193 5.96 -8.78 6.68
CA SER A 193 6.04 -8.14 8.01
C SER A 193 4.71 -7.45 8.35
N GLN A 194 4.37 -7.43 9.66
CA GLN A 194 3.11 -6.85 10.14
C GLN A 194 3.19 -5.32 10.19
N ALA A 195 2.49 -4.65 9.26
CA ALA A 195 2.65 -3.23 9.03
C ALA A 195 2.20 -2.35 10.20
N ASN A 196 1.02 -2.64 10.78
CA ASN A 196 0.44 -1.83 11.85
C ASN A 196 1.12 -2.02 13.21
N CYS A 197 1.92 -3.09 13.35
CA CYS A 197 2.78 -3.28 14.51
C CYS A 197 4.21 -2.73 14.29
N GLY A 198 4.42 -1.85 13.31
CA GLY A 198 5.73 -1.23 13.06
C GLY A 198 6.61 -1.97 12.08
N GLY A 199 6.04 -2.82 11.21
CA GLY A 199 6.81 -3.62 10.27
C GLY A 199 7.57 -4.77 10.95
N ARG A 200 7.05 -5.26 12.10
CA ARG A 200 7.61 -6.39 12.85
C ARG A 200 7.58 -7.66 12.03
N CYS A 201 8.62 -8.47 12.19
CA CYS A 201 8.81 -9.70 11.44
C CYS A 201 8.35 -10.91 12.27
N LEU A 202 7.49 -11.73 11.70
CA LEU A 202 7.16 -13.03 12.30
C LEU A 202 8.31 -14.00 12.06
N SER A 203 8.77 -14.67 13.12
CA SER A 203 9.85 -15.65 13.03
C SER A 203 9.40 -16.92 12.29
N VAL A 204 10.38 -17.69 11.85
CA VAL A 204 10.16 -19.01 11.25
C VAL A 204 9.43 -19.94 12.23
N GLU A 205 9.90 -19.97 13.47
CA GLU A 205 9.36 -20.85 14.53
C GLU A 205 7.90 -20.53 14.83
N TYR A 206 7.56 -19.24 14.88
CA TYR A 206 6.17 -18.83 15.07
C TYR A 206 5.28 -19.25 13.90
N THR A 207 5.74 -19.00 12.66
CA THR A 207 5.00 -19.35 11.44
C THR A 207 4.79 -20.86 11.32
N ASP A 208 5.84 -21.65 11.61
CA ASP A 208 5.77 -23.12 11.64
C ASP A 208 4.76 -23.61 12.69
N ARG A 209 4.80 -23.02 13.89
CA ARG A 209 3.87 -23.40 14.96
C ARG A 209 2.41 -23.14 14.58
N VAL A 210 2.11 -22.00 13.96
CA VAL A 210 0.75 -21.74 13.45
C VAL A 210 0.37 -22.69 12.33
N GLY A 211 1.32 -23.07 11.46
CA GLY A 211 1.15 -24.06 10.41
C GLY A 211 0.83 -25.47 10.98
N GLU A 212 1.50 -25.87 12.06
CA GLU A 212 1.21 -27.13 12.76
C GLU A 212 -0.23 -27.15 13.31
N ILE A 213 -0.69 -26.03 13.91
CA ILE A 213 -2.08 -25.91 14.38
C ILE A 213 -3.05 -26.00 13.21
N ALA A 214 -2.81 -25.24 12.13
CA ALA A 214 -3.65 -25.33 10.94
C ALA A 214 -3.77 -26.77 10.43
N LYS A 215 -2.63 -27.48 10.30
CA LYS A 215 -2.58 -28.87 9.87
C LYS A 215 -3.30 -29.82 10.84
N LYS A 216 -3.10 -29.66 12.15
CA LYS A 216 -3.76 -30.45 13.21
C LYS A 216 -5.28 -30.38 13.09
N HIS A 217 -5.82 -29.21 12.78
CA HIS A 217 -7.27 -28.97 12.68
C HIS A 217 -7.83 -29.06 11.25
N GLY A 218 -7.02 -29.44 10.26
CA GLY A 218 -7.43 -29.54 8.85
C GLY A 218 -7.74 -28.20 8.19
N LEU A 219 -7.17 -27.12 8.71
CA LEU A 219 -7.29 -25.75 8.20
C LEU A 219 -6.19 -25.44 7.18
N LYS A 220 -6.35 -24.33 6.47
CA LYS A 220 -5.33 -23.75 5.61
C LYS A 220 -4.63 -22.58 6.31
N LEU A 221 -3.40 -22.29 5.89
CA LEU A 221 -2.63 -21.14 6.32
C LEU A 221 -2.33 -20.24 5.12
N HIS A 222 -2.75 -18.96 5.20
CA HIS A 222 -2.43 -17.91 4.25
C HIS A 222 -1.53 -16.88 4.91
N ILE A 223 -0.53 -16.38 4.17
CA ILE A 223 0.30 -15.26 4.62
C ILE A 223 0.06 -14.07 3.70
N ASP A 224 -0.43 -12.95 4.25
CA ASP A 224 -0.24 -11.65 3.63
C ASP A 224 1.24 -11.29 3.74
N GLY A 225 1.95 -11.55 2.65
CA GLY A 225 3.38 -11.31 2.50
C GLY A 225 3.67 -10.01 1.76
N ALA A 226 2.85 -8.98 1.96
CA ALA A 226 2.99 -7.69 1.25
C ALA A 226 4.40 -7.10 1.37
N ARG A 227 5.13 -7.40 2.46
CA ARG A 227 6.53 -7.03 2.68
C ARG A 227 7.39 -8.21 3.10
N ILE A 228 7.12 -9.40 2.58
CA ILE A 228 7.86 -10.63 2.95
C ILE A 228 9.36 -10.54 2.61
N PHE A 229 9.74 -9.80 1.58
CA PHE A 229 11.15 -9.56 1.26
C PHE A 229 11.84 -8.69 2.33
N ASN A 230 11.12 -7.72 2.91
CA ASN A 230 11.66 -6.97 4.06
C ASN A 230 11.87 -7.89 5.26
N ALA A 231 10.91 -8.76 5.57
CA ALA A 231 11.06 -9.74 6.65
C ALA A 231 12.24 -10.71 6.38
N SER A 232 12.37 -11.19 5.14
CA SER A 232 13.48 -12.06 4.72
C SER A 232 14.85 -11.41 4.95
N VAL A 233 15.00 -10.15 4.54
CA VAL A 233 16.26 -9.40 4.73
C VAL A 233 16.52 -9.10 6.20
N ALA A 234 15.49 -8.69 6.97
CA ALA A 234 15.63 -8.36 8.38
C ALA A 234 16.03 -9.57 9.24
N LEU A 235 15.45 -10.73 8.94
CA LEU A 235 15.71 -11.97 9.68
C LEU A 235 16.94 -12.75 9.15
N GLY A 236 17.48 -12.39 7.97
CA GLY A 236 18.55 -13.14 7.33
C GLY A 236 18.10 -14.55 6.88
N VAL A 237 16.80 -14.72 6.60
CA VAL A 237 16.18 -16.01 6.26
C VAL A 237 15.62 -15.92 4.85
N PRO A 238 15.86 -16.89 3.95
CA PRO A 238 15.32 -16.85 2.59
C PRO A 238 13.80 -16.95 2.59
N VAL A 239 13.15 -16.27 1.62
CA VAL A 239 11.69 -16.16 1.54
C VAL A 239 11.01 -17.54 1.57
N HIS A 240 11.54 -18.54 0.83
CA HIS A 240 10.92 -19.88 0.79
C HIS A 240 10.81 -20.51 2.19
N ARG A 241 11.79 -20.26 3.08
CA ARG A 241 11.75 -20.80 4.45
C ARG A 241 10.74 -20.08 5.33
N LEU A 242 10.61 -18.74 5.18
CA LEU A 242 9.62 -17.95 5.92
C LEU A 242 8.17 -18.33 5.59
N VAL A 243 7.94 -18.83 4.37
CA VAL A 243 6.59 -19.15 3.89
C VAL A 243 6.35 -20.65 3.73
N GLU A 244 7.28 -21.49 4.18
CA GLU A 244 7.24 -22.94 3.98
C GLU A 244 5.94 -23.57 4.52
N ALA A 245 5.53 -23.19 5.74
CA ALA A 245 4.33 -23.69 6.39
C ALA A 245 3.01 -23.22 5.75
N ALA A 246 3.03 -22.17 4.93
CA ALA A 246 1.83 -21.60 4.34
C ALA A 246 1.33 -22.38 3.11
N ASP A 247 0.02 -22.52 2.98
CA ASP A 247 -0.63 -23.06 1.76
C ASP A 247 -0.65 -22.05 0.61
N SER A 248 -0.73 -20.76 0.94
CA SER A 248 -0.69 -19.66 -0.02
C SER A 248 -0.08 -18.39 0.57
N VAL A 249 0.50 -17.55 -0.30
CA VAL A 249 1.08 -16.26 0.09
C VAL A 249 0.70 -15.20 -0.94
N SER A 250 0.38 -13.99 -0.51
CA SER A 250 0.23 -12.82 -1.37
C SER A 250 1.44 -11.91 -1.19
N VAL A 251 2.19 -11.63 -2.26
CA VAL A 251 3.44 -10.86 -2.23
C VAL A 251 3.27 -9.58 -3.04
N CYS A 252 3.39 -8.40 -2.42
CA CYS A 252 3.36 -7.14 -3.15
C CYS A 252 4.71 -6.84 -3.80
N LEU A 253 4.66 -6.47 -5.09
CA LEU A 253 5.82 -5.99 -5.85
C LEU A 253 5.89 -4.46 -5.85
N SER A 254 4.76 -3.79 -5.58
CA SER A 254 4.57 -2.34 -5.65
C SER A 254 4.75 -1.62 -4.30
N LYS A 255 5.54 -2.16 -3.38
CA LYS A 255 5.91 -1.56 -2.10
C LYS A 255 7.44 -1.42 -2.02
N GLY A 256 8.11 -1.95 -1.01
CA GLY A 256 9.57 -1.85 -0.86
C GLY A 256 10.37 -2.26 -2.11
N LEU A 257 9.87 -3.18 -2.91
CA LEU A 257 10.48 -3.57 -4.19
C LEU A 257 10.36 -2.50 -5.29
N GLY A 258 9.40 -1.58 -5.20
CA GLY A 258 9.29 -0.40 -6.05
C GLY A 258 8.76 -0.64 -7.46
N ALA A 259 8.15 -1.79 -7.77
CA ALA A 259 7.42 -1.95 -9.02
C ALA A 259 6.22 -0.99 -9.07
N PRO A 260 5.82 -0.46 -10.25
CA PRO A 260 4.77 0.55 -10.33
C PRO A 260 3.39 0.02 -9.92
N VAL A 261 3.14 -1.27 -10.08
CA VAL A 261 1.85 -1.91 -9.80
C VAL A 261 2.02 -3.41 -9.62
N GLY A 262 1.12 -4.04 -8.89
CA GLY A 262 0.90 -5.47 -8.90
C GLY A 262 1.46 -6.21 -7.69
N SER A 263 0.96 -7.43 -7.59
CA SER A 263 1.32 -8.43 -6.59
C SER A 263 1.33 -9.80 -7.24
N VAL A 264 1.88 -10.78 -6.56
CA VAL A 264 1.85 -12.17 -7.00
C VAL A 264 1.33 -13.03 -5.86
N ILE A 265 0.34 -13.87 -6.14
CA ILE A 265 -0.07 -14.93 -5.22
C ILE A 265 0.61 -16.23 -5.61
N VAL A 266 1.04 -17.00 -4.60
CA VAL A 266 1.74 -18.26 -4.79
C VAL A 266 1.09 -19.38 -3.96
N GLY A 267 1.20 -20.61 -4.43
CA GLY A 267 0.66 -21.78 -3.75
C GLY A 267 0.77 -23.05 -4.60
N SER A 268 -0.10 -24.04 -4.32
CA SER A 268 -0.17 -25.25 -5.14
C SER A 268 -0.74 -24.94 -6.54
N LYS A 269 -0.46 -25.81 -7.52
CA LYS A 269 -1.04 -25.70 -8.87
C LYS A 269 -2.57 -25.70 -8.84
N SER A 270 -3.18 -26.52 -7.97
CA SER A 270 -4.63 -26.57 -7.83
C SER A 270 -5.22 -25.27 -7.28
N PHE A 271 -4.54 -24.66 -6.29
CA PHE A 271 -4.88 -23.35 -5.74
C PHE A 271 -4.79 -22.27 -6.84
N ILE A 272 -3.69 -22.19 -7.57
CA ILE A 272 -3.49 -21.19 -8.63
C ILE A 272 -4.50 -21.34 -9.78
N ASN A 273 -4.88 -22.57 -10.14
CA ASN A 273 -5.92 -22.77 -11.17
C ASN A 273 -7.29 -22.22 -10.74
N LYS A 274 -7.68 -22.38 -9.47
CA LYS A 274 -8.90 -21.74 -8.94
C LYS A 274 -8.74 -20.22 -8.86
N ALA A 275 -7.59 -19.75 -8.39
CA ALA A 275 -7.27 -18.33 -8.26
C ALA A 275 -7.33 -17.59 -9.62
N ARG A 276 -6.83 -18.18 -10.69
CA ARG A 276 -6.88 -17.61 -12.05
C ARG A 276 -8.32 -17.38 -12.52
N ARG A 277 -9.24 -18.30 -12.20
CA ARG A 277 -10.68 -18.12 -12.49
C ARG A 277 -11.28 -16.98 -11.68
N LEU A 278 -10.98 -16.90 -10.38
CA LEU A 278 -11.45 -15.82 -9.51
C LEU A 278 -10.86 -14.46 -9.93
N ARG A 279 -9.58 -14.40 -10.32
CA ARG A 279 -8.99 -13.19 -10.89
C ARG A 279 -9.81 -12.67 -12.08
N LYS A 280 -10.24 -13.57 -12.98
CA LYS A 280 -11.09 -13.20 -14.11
C LYS A 280 -12.46 -12.70 -13.66
N THR A 281 -13.10 -13.40 -12.73
CA THR A 281 -14.42 -13.02 -12.17
C THR A 281 -14.41 -11.64 -11.52
N LEU A 282 -13.33 -11.32 -10.78
CA LEU A 282 -13.15 -10.04 -10.08
C LEU A 282 -12.65 -8.90 -10.99
N GLY A 283 -12.53 -9.12 -12.31
CA GLY A 283 -12.10 -8.10 -13.26
C GLY A 283 -10.58 -7.90 -13.35
N GLY A 284 -9.77 -8.72 -12.67
CA GLY A 284 -8.31 -8.62 -12.65
C GLY A 284 -7.59 -9.35 -13.80
N GLY A 285 -8.32 -9.91 -14.77
CA GLY A 285 -7.75 -10.49 -15.98
C GLY A 285 -7.38 -9.39 -16.96
N MET A 286 -6.09 -9.10 -17.11
CA MET A 286 -5.55 -8.11 -18.05
C MET A 286 -4.97 -8.83 -19.28
N ARG A 287 -4.82 -8.12 -20.40
CA ARG A 287 -4.35 -8.70 -21.65
C ARG A 287 -2.82 -8.73 -21.71
N GLN A 288 -2.18 -7.72 -22.23
CA GLN A 288 -0.71 -7.63 -22.36
C GLN A 288 -0.08 -7.18 -21.03
N VAL A 289 -0.26 -7.98 -20.00
CA VAL A 289 0.17 -7.67 -18.63
C VAL A 289 1.69 -7.75 -18.47
N GLY A 290 2.38 -8.38 -19.41
CA GLY A 290 3.84 -8.46 -19.45
C GLY A 290 4.54 -7.11 -19.37
N ILE A 291 3.91 -6.02 -19.82
CA ILE A 291 4.42 -4.65 -19.62
C ILE A 291 4.65 -4.38 -18.12
N LEU A 292 3.69 -4.71 -17.29
CA LEU A 292 3.77 -4.50 -15.83
C LEU A 292 4.69 -5.53 -15.17
N CYS A 293 4.63 -6.78 -15.65
CA CYS A 293 5.47 -7.87 -15.16
C CYS A 293 6.96 -7.65 -15.43
N ALA A 294 7.31 -6.97 -16.54
CA ALA A 294 8.69 -6.61 -16.85
C ALA A 294 9.30 -5.68 -15.78
N ALA A 295 8.57 -4.65 -15.35
CA ALA A 295 9.02 -3.79 -14.25
C ALA A 295 9.16 -4.57 -12.94
N ALA A 296 8.26 -5.51 -12.67
CA ALA A 296 8.32 -6.37 -11.49
C ALA A 296 9.54 -7.30 -11.49
N LEU A 297 9.92 -7.85 -12.63
CA LEU A 297 11.15 -8.64 -12.78
C LEU A 297 12.40 -7.81 -12.48
N VAL A 298 12.47 -6.57 -12.98
CA VAL A 298 13.56 -5.64 -12.66
C VAL A 298 13.58 -5.34 -11.15
N ALA A 299 12.40 -5.12 -10.54
CA ALA A 299 12.27 -4.88 -9.10
C ALA A 299 12.86 -6.05 -8.27
N LEU A 300 12.55 -7.29 -8.64
CA LEU A 300 13.09 -8.48 -7.99
C LEU A 300 14.61 -8.60 -8.13
N GLN A 301 15.13 -8.27 -9.31
CA GLN A 301 16.57 -8.38 -9.61
C GLN A 301 17.41 -7.29 -8.95
N GLU A 302 16.92 -6.04 -8.92
CA GLU A 302 17.73 -4.88 -8.54
C GLU A 302 17.43 -4.36 -7.14
N ASN A 303 16.19 -4.51 -6.63
CA ASN A 303 15.74 -3.78 -5.44
C ASN A 303 15.68 -4.63 -4.17
N VAL A 304 15.66 -5.95 -4.25
CA VAL A 304 15.75 -6.81 -3.05
C VAL A 304 17.02 -6.49 -2.25
N ALA A 305 18.15 -6.34 -2.93
CA ALA A 305 19.43 -5.99 -2.29
C ALA A 305 19.45 -4.58 -1.66
N LYS A 306 18.53 -3.68 -2.05
CA LYS A 306 18.43 -2.31 -1.51
C LYS A 306 17.66 -2.25 -0.19
N LEU A 307 16.86 -3.26 0.15
CA LEU A 307 16.03 -3.30 1.35
C LEU A 307 16.85 -3.20 2.63
N GLU A 308 18.03 -3.82 2.68
CA GLU A 308 18.93 -3.71 3.85
C GLU A 308 19.35 -2.26 4.11
N ALA A 309 19.65 -1.50 3.06
CA ALA A 309 19.98 -0.09 3.17
C ALA A 309 18.76 0.75 3.63
N ASP A 310 17.54 0.38 3.22
CA ASP A 310 16.31 1.02 3.69
C ASP A 310 16.08 0.75 5.19
N HIS A 311 16.32 -0.46 5.67
CA HIS A 311 16.25 -0.80 7.09
C HIS A 311 17.29 -0.02 7.93
N LYS A 312 18.52 0.10 7.43
CA LYS A 312 19.57 0.90 8.08
C LYS A 312 19.17 2.38 8.19
N LYS A 313 18.58 2.94 7.11
CA LYS A 313 18.06 4.32 7.13
C LYS A 313 16.89 4.47 8.11
N ALA A 314 15.99 3.47 8.21
CA ALA A 314 14.89 3.47 9.16
C ALA A 314 15.41 3.48 10.61
N LYS A 315 16.41 2.65 10.90
CA LYS A 315 17.07 2.61 12.22
C LYS A 315 17.72 3.95 12.56
N MET A 316 18.54 4.49 11.64
CA MET A 316 19.18 5.80 11.81
C MET A 316 18.14 6.92 12.01
N PHE A 317 17.03 6.87 11.28
CA PHE A 317 15.94 7.84 11.44
C PHE A 317 15.32 7.75 12.84
N ALA A 318 15.03 6.54 13.31
CA ALA A 318 14.48 6.32 14.66
C ALA A 318 15.44 6.77 15.77
N GLU A 319 16.73 6.50 15.63
CA GLU A 319 17.78 6.98 16.54
C GLU A 319 17.82 8.52 16.58
N GLY A 320 17.74 9.18 15.42
CA GLY A 320 17.70 10.64 15.30
C GLY A 320 16.43 11.22 15.92
N LEU A 321 15.27 10.64 15.68
CA LEU A 321 14.01 11.07 16.31
C LEU A 321 14.06 10.99 17.83
N ASN A 322 14.70 9.95 18.38
CA ASN A 322 14.82 9.74 19.82
C ASN A 322 15.71 10.78 20.53
N GLN A 323 16.53 11.55 19.76
CA GLN A 323 17.31 12.67 20.28
C GLN A 323 16.51 13.99 20.31
N ILE A 324 15.35 14.03 19.66
CA ILE A 324 14.54 15.25 19.57
C ILE A 324 13.60 15.32 20.77
N LYS A 325 13.77 16.35 21.61
CA LYS A 325 12.91 16.58 22.78
C LYS A 325 11.44 16.73 22.37
N GLY A 326 10.56 15.98 23.00
CA GLY A 326 9.12 15.97 22.73
C GLY A 326 8.66 14.86 21.79
N LEU A 327 9.57 14.02 21.31
CA LEU A 327 9.26 12.81 20.57
C LEU A 327 9.66 11.57 21.35
N LYS A 328 9.00 10.45 21.03
CA LYS A 328 9.29 9.14 21.59
C LYS A 328 9.24 8.09 20.50
N VAL A 329 10.29 7.31 20.38
CA VAL A 329 10.35 6.13 19.50
C VAL A 329 11.07 5.00 20.25
N ASP A 330 10.56 3.77 20.12
CA ASP A 330 11.29 2.60 20.57
C ASP A 330 12.15 2.07 19.42
N VAL A 331 13.42 2.45 19.43
CA VAL A 331 14.40 2.08 18.40
C VAL A 331 14.58 0.56 18.26
N ASN A 332 14.35 -0.22 19.33
CA ASN A 332 14.49 -1.68 19.32
C ASN A 332 13.38 -2.37 18.54
N THR A 333 12.23 -1.70 18.36
CA THR A 333 11.10 -2.23 17.58
C THR A 333 11.23 -1.99 16.08
N VAL A 334 12.20 -1.20 15.62
CA VAL A 334 12.43 -0.91 14.20
C VAL A 334 13.26 -2.03 13.57
N GLU A 335 12.57 -2.99 12.96
CA GLU A 335 13.17 -4.16 12.32
C GLU A 335 13.30 -4.02 10.81
N THR A 336 12.36 -3.29 10.19
CA THR A 336 12.27 -3.12 8.73
C THR A 336 12.29 -1.65 8.32
N ASN A 337 11.57 -1.30 7.28
CA ASN A 337 11.53 0.05 6.71
C ASN A 337 10.43 0.95 7.31
N ILE A 338 9.68 0.49 8.32
CA ILE A 338 8.59 1.24 8.95
C ILE A 338 9.02 1.76 10.31
N VAL A 339 8.79 3.05 10.56
CA VAL A 339 9.06 3.71 11.84
C VAL A 339 7.79 4.39 12.33
N TYR A 340 7.37 4.06 13.53
CA TYR A 340 6.36 4.82 14.26
C TYR A 340 7.02 5.66 15.34
N PHE A 341 6.58 6.90 15.49
CA PHE A 341 6.96 7.73 16.61
C PHE A 341 5.76 8.47 17.17
N ASP A 342 5.82 8.76 18.46
CA ASP A 342 4.79 9.46 19.18
C ASP A 342 5.29 10.86 19.60
N ILE A 343 4.42 11.85 19.50
CA ILE A 343 4.60 13.16 20.09
C ILE A 343 4.20 13.04 21.56
N VAL A 344 5.10 13.42 22.47
CA VAL A 344 4.91 13.25 23.93
C VAL A 344 3.74 14.11 24.41
N GLU A 345 2.97 13.57 25.34
CA GLU A 345 1.86 14.26 25.96
C GLU A 345 2.32 15.59 26.60
N GLY A 346 1.52 16.65 26.44
CA GLY A 346 1.87 18.02 26.85
C GLY A 346 2.66 18.81 25.81
N SER A 347 3.01 18.23 24.67
CA SER A 347 3.60 18.98 23.56
C SER A 347 2.58 19.97 22.98
N LYS A 348 3.06 21.18 22.62
CA LYS A 348 2.23 22.22 21.98
C LYS A 348 1.84 21.87 20.53
N ILE A 349 2.54 20.95 19.90
CA ILE A 349 2.34 20.54 18.53
C ILE A 349 1.58 19.20 18.50
N LYS A 350 0.61 19.10 17.60
CA LYS A 350 -0.08 17.85 17.22
C LYS A 350 0.50 17.29 15.93
N ALA A 351 0.30 16.00 15.66
CA ALA A 351 0.81 15.33 14.47
C ALA A 351 0.38 16.01 13.17
N GLU A 352 -0.86 16.49 13.06
CA GLU A 352 -1.36 17.18 11.88
C GLU A 352 -0.70 18.55 11.68
N THR A 353 -0.38 19.29 12.76
CA THR A 353 0.36 20.56 12.68
C THR A 353 1.80 20.31 12.24
N LEU A 354 2.44 19.27 12.80
CA LEU A 354 3.79 18.87 12.38
C LEU A 354 3.82 18.48 10.90
N ARG A 355 2.83 17.69 10.45
CA ARG A 355 2.69 17.34 9.02
C ARG A 355 2.63 18.56 8.12
N LYS A 356 1.79 19.56 8.44
CA LYS A 356 1.64 20.78 7.65
C LYS A 356 2.94 21.58 7.59
N ASN A 357 3.61 21.77 8.74
CA ASN A 357 4.88 22.51 8.80
C ASN A 357 5.97 21.81 7.93
N LEU A 358 6.01 20.47 7.93
CA LEU A 358 6.97 19.72 7.13
C LEU A 358 6.64 19.73 5.64
N GLU A 359 5.36 19.74 5.28
CA GLU A 359 4.90 19.83 3.89
C GLU A 359 5.36 21.15 3.24
N GLU A 360 5.40 22.27 4.00
CA GLU A 360 5.95 23.55 3.54
C GLU A 360 7.45 23.44 3.20
N HIS A 361 8.15 22.48 3.81
CA HIS A 361 9.56 22.17 3.55
C HIS A 361 9.77 21.04 2.55
N GLY A 362 8.70 20.57 1.90
CA GLY A 362 8.75 19.49 0.91
C GLY A 362 8.92 18.09 1.54
N VAL A 363 8.64 17.91 2.82
CA VAL A 363 8.64 16.63 3.51
C VAL A 363 7.22 16.15 3.74
N LEU A 364 6.87 14.96 3.21
CA LEU A 364 5.53 14.41 3.30
C LEU A 364 5.50 13.25 4.30
N LEU A 365 4.63 13.37 5.30
CA LEU A 365 4.39 12.38 6.35
C LEU A 365 2.93 11.94 6.38
N MET A 366 2.67 10.83 7.10
CA MET A 366 1.32 10.30 7.31
C MET A 366 1.01 10.17 8.81
N PRO A 367 0.24 11.10 9.41
CA PRO A 367 -0.29 10.93 10.76
C PRO A 367 -1.23 9.73 10.85
N GLU A 368 -1.09 8.95 11.91
CA GLU A 368 -1.99 7.83 12.25
C GLU A 368 -3.03 8.25 13.29
N SER A 369 -2.65 9.19 14.17
CA SER A 369 -3.51 9.76 15.18
C SER A 369 -3.11 11.21 15.49
N SER A 370 -3.73 11.82 16.49
CA SER A 370 -3.39 13.17 16.94
C SER A 370 -1.95 13.31 17.45
N SER A 371 -1.33 12.21 17.89
CA SER A 371 0.01 12.19 18.48
C SER A 371 0.97 11.22 17.78
N ARG A 372 0.49 10.29 16.96
CA ARG A 372 1.29 9.23 16.35
C ARG A 372 1.48 9.46 14.86
N ILE A 373 2.71 9.29 14.37
CA ILE A 373 3.08 9.45 12.97
C ILE A 373 3.78 8.19 12.50
N ARG A 374 3.42 7.75 11.29
CA ARG A 374 4.08 6.67 10.56
C ARG A 374 5.00 7.25 9.49
N ILE A 375 6.19 6.68 9.39
CA ILE A 375 7.18 6.93 8.34
C ILE A 375 7.56 5.61 7.71
N VAL A 376 7.69 5.60 6.38
CA VAL A 376 8.14 4.42 5.63
C VAL A 376 9.31 4.80 4.73
N LEU A 377 10.47 4.17 4.96
CA LEU A 377 11.66 4.36 4.15
C LEU A 377 11.60 3.47 2.90
N HIS A 378 12.21 3.94 1.82
CA HIS A 378 12.29 3.21 0.56
C HIS A 378 13.55 3.63 -0.22
N HIS A 379 13.91 2.89 -1.27
CA HIS A 379 15.15 3.06 -2.01
C HIS A 379 15.34 4.44 -2.67
N GLN A 380 14.30 5.26 -2.78
CA GLN A 380 14.39 6.64 -3.31
C GLN A 380 14.65 7.68 -2.22
N ILE A 381 14.74 7.29 -0.94
CA ILE A 381 15.13 8.16 0.16
C ILE A 381 16.63 7.99 0.41
N SER A 382 17.38 9.06 0.31
CA SER A 382 18.81 9.07 0.62
C SER A 382 19.08 9.29 2.11
N THR A 383 20.32 9.05 2.55
CA THR A 383 20.76 9.39 3.92
C THR A 383 20.68 10.89 4.20
N SER A 384 20.95 11.74 3.19
CA SER A 384 20.79 13.19 3.31
C SER A 384 19.34 13.61 3.47
N ASP A 385 18.38 12.92 2.83
CA ASP A 385 16.96 13.18 3.03
C ASP A 385 16.51 12.85 4.45
N VAL A 386 17.06 11.78 5.03
CA VAL A 386 16.80 11.42 6.44
C VAL A 386 17.30 12.51 7.37
N GLN A 387 18.53 13.00 7.19
CA GLN A 387 19.13 14.08 7.99
C GLN A 387 18.36 15.39 7.85
N TYR A 388 18.00 15.74 6.61
CA TYR A 388 17.18 16.90 6.31
C TYR A 388 15.83 16.85 7.02
N THR A 389 15.14 15.71 6.92
CA THR A 389 13.84 15.52 7.58
C THR A 389 13.94 15.65 9.10
N LEU A 390 14.96 15.04 9.72
CA LEU A 390 15.21 15.19 11.16
C LEU A 390 15.42 16.65 11.57
N SER A 391 16.18 17.41 10.78
CA SER A 391 16.39 18.83 11.00
C SER A 391 15.09 19.64 10.91
N CYS A 392 14.25 19.37 9.89
CA CYS A 392 12.94 20.00 9.76
C CYS A 392 12.00 19.68 10.92
N ILE A 393 11.99 18.42 11.39
CA ILE A 393 11.19 18.00 12.55
C ILE A 393 11.65 18.76 13.82
N GLN A 394 12.95 18.81 14.07
CA GLN A 394 13.51 19.51 15.23
C GLN A 394 13.15 21.00 15.24
N GLN A 395 13.24 21.66 14.09
CA GLN A 395 12.90 23.07 13.93
C GLN A 395 11.40 23.33 14.15
N ALA A 396 10.54 22.49 13.56
CA ALA A 396 9.10 22.59 13.75
C ALA A 396 8.68 22.47 15.23
N LEU A 397 9.42 21.68 16.02
CA LEU A 397 9.14 21.47 17.46
C LEU A 397 9.73 22.61 18.32
N THR A 398 10.84 23.21 17.93
CA THR A 398 11.49 24.28 18.71
C THR A 398 10.95 25.67 18.41
N GLY A 399 10.18 25.85 17.34
CA GLY A 399 9.65 27.15 16.89
C GLY A 399 10.73 28.09 16.34
N VAL A 400 11.93 27.60 16.06
CA VAL A 400 13.02 28.36 15.41
C VAL A 400 12.81 28.31 13.90
N GLN A 401 12.52 29.45 13.28
CA GLN A 401 12.49 29.56 11.81
C GLN A 401 13.89 29.30 11.24
N VAL A 402 13.96 28.49 10.19
CA VAL A 402 15.21 28.36 9.40
C VAL A 402 15.39 29.63 8.64
N GLU A 403 16.42 30.44 8.97
CA GLU A 403 16.97 31.34 7.99
C GLU A 403 17.52 30.56 6.82
N ASN A 404 16.94 30.81 5.63
CA ASN A 404 17.35 30.17 4.39
C ASN A 404 18.84 30.54 4.12
N GLY A 405 19.72 29.66 4.53
CA GLY A 405 21.13 29.68 4.19
C GLY A 405 21.36 28.82 2.97
N ILE A 406 21.40 29.47 1.81
CA ILE A 406 22.04 29.21 0.50
C ILE A 406 21.97 27.77 -0.03
#